data_fb7e1634afae43424706329529622d5d
#
_entry.id   fb7e1634afae43424706329529622d5d
#
_cell.length_a   1.000
_cell.length_b   1.000
_cell.length_c   1.000
_cell.angle_alpha   90.00
_cell.angle_beta   90.00
_cell.angle_gamma   90.00
#
_symmetry.space_group_name_H-M   'P 1'
#
loop_
_entity.id
_entity.type
_entity.pdbx_description
1 polymer ?
#
loop_
_entity_poly.entity_id
_entity_poly.type
_entity_poly.pdbx_seq_one_letter_code
_entity_poly.pdbx_strand_id
1 'polypeptide(L)'
;MGLKGEKFFDAGELYTVFWSSFEYEVFYNDQAIGSLCPDTNVEIGMTVFLAAKMWRIVEIDDERMRIYVDTASVGDAPIFKGMGGYDVSYEVEKEMSEILLDDEIYPILDTQGAEALKELRDEYNNYQQIGHSSIPFLINDDSISLLLLCGTKAEKTLLWLLRSYSFMHKGSGHDKEIIVYGDFDKYRSTLSKIKEIGTQNEKLLIQSIEKISWDSVAKFSIILPKKLQVHLAYDRLFDLDTALKVIREMLDECFDGCIN
;
A
#
# COMPACT_ATOMS: atom_id res chain seq x y z
N MET A 1 2.49 31.62 -15.80
CA MET A 1 1.98 30.23 -15.86
C MET A 1 2.41 29.68 -17.21
N GLY A 2 2.83 28.42 -17.31
CA GLY A 2 3.19 27.84 -18.62
C GLY A 2 1.96 27.37 -19.38
N LEU A 3 2.08 27.16 -20.71
CA LEU A 3 0.98 26.77 -21.61
C LEU A 3 0.11 25.59 -21.10
N LYS A 4 0.72 24.61 -20.43
CA LYS A 4 -0.04 23.50 -19.83
C LYS A 4 -0.89 23.96 -18.65
N GLY A 5 -0.35 24.82 -17.79
CA GLY A 5 -1.09 25.36 -16.65
C GLY A 5 -2.23 26.29 -17.08
N GLU A 6 -2.08 27.03 -18.15
CA GLU A 6 -3.15 27.85 -18.74
C GLU A 6 -4.32 27.00 -19.23
N LYS A 7 -4.02 25.89 -19.90
CA LYS A 7 -5.07 24.95 -20.34
C LYS A 7 -5.87 24.37 -19.16
N PHE A 8 -5.20 24.00 -18.06
CA PHE A 8 -5.88 23.54 -16.85
C PHE A 8 -6.71 24.64 -16.18
N PHE A 9 -6.21 25.88 -16.18
CA PHE A 9 -6.95 27.04 -15.67
C PHE A 9 -8.21 27.30 -16.49
N ASP A 10 -8.08 27.35 -17.83
CA ASP A 10 -9.18 27.60 -18.75
C ASP A 10 -10.24 26.50 -18.73
N ALA A 11 -9.79 25.25 -18.46
CA ALA A 11 -10.70 24.12 -18.26
C ALA A 11 -11.40 24.10 -16.88
N GLY A 12 -11.05 25.04 -15.99
CA GLY A 12 -11.63 25.10 -14.64
C GLY A 12 -11.11 24.02 -13.68
N GLU A 13 -10.09 23.25 -14.08
CA GLU A 13 -9.58 22.12 -13.29
C GLU A 13 -8.73 22.51 -12.08
N LEU A 14 -8.30 23.78 -12.01
CA LEU A 14 -7.54 24.30 -10.87
C LEU A 14 -8.40 24.67 -9.64
N TYR A 15 -9.72 24.48 -9.74
CA TYR A 15 -10.65 24.85 -8.66
C TYR A 15 -10.50 23.99 -7.40
N THR A 16 -9.96 22.79 -7.54
CA THR A 16 -9.78 21.88 -6.41
C THR A 16 -8.51 21.05 -6.58
N VAL A 17 -7.78 20.86 -5.47
CA VAL A 17 -6.64 19.93 -5.37
C VAL A 17 -7.08 18.47 -5.25
N PHE A 18 -8.36 18.25 -4.94
CA PHE A 18 -8.89 16.90 -4.92
C PHE A 18 -8.95 16.34 -6.35
N TRP A 19 -8.59 15.10 -6.50
CA TRP A 19 -8.91 14.37 -7.70
C TRP A 19 -10.43 14.46 -7.89
N SER A 20 -10.90 15.13 -8.91
CA SER A 20 -12.10 14.65 -9.57
C SER A 20 -11.62 13.43 -10.35
N SER A 21 -11.62 12.26 -9.73
CA SER A 21 -11.41 11.03 -10.46
C SER A 21 -12.40 11.06 -11.61
N PHE A 22 -11.90 10.87 -12.83
CA PHE A 22 -12.79 10.55 -13.93
C PHE A 22 -13.43 9.23 -13.51
N GLU A 23 -14.67 9.29 -13.08
CA GLU A 23 -15.41 8.10 -12.68
C GLU A 23 -16.01 7.50 -13.93
N TYR A 24 -16.01 6.17 -14.00
CA TYR A 24 -16.81 5.48 -14.99
C TYR A 24 -18.28 5.65 -14.60
N GLU A 25 -19.09 6.23 -15.50
CA GLU A 25 -20.54 6.17 -15.37
C GLU A 25 -21.01 4.74 -15.61
N VAL A 26 -21.77 4.19 -14.68
CA VAL A 26 -22.29 2.82 -14.77
C VAL A 26 -23.71 2.83 -15.33
N PHE A 27 -23.93 2.09 -16.41
CA PHE A 27 -25.20 2.03 -17.12
C PHE A 27 -25.83 0.65 -17.06
N TYR A 28 -27.11 0.63 -16.78
CA TYR A 28 -27.99 -0.53 -16.94
C TYR A 28 -29.20 -0.15 -17.79
N ASN A 29 -29.43 -0.86 -18.91
CA ASN A 29 -30.50 -0.54 -19.88
C ASN A 29 -30.55 0.96 -20.25
N ASP A 30 -29.40 1.51 -20.64
CA ASP A 30 -29.22 2.92 -21.02
C ASP A 30 -29.51 3.96 -19.90
N GLN A 31 -29.70 3.51 -18.68
CA GLN A 31 -29.88 4.41 -17.54
C GLN A 31 -28.61 4.39 -16.67
N ALA A 32 -28.10 5.57 -16.34
CA ALA A 32 -27.03 5.72 -15.38
C ALA A 32 -27.53 5.34 -13.98
N ILE A 33 -26.88 4.38 -13.33
CA ILE A 33 -27.22 3.88 -12.00
C ILE A 33 -26.23 4.29 -10.92
N GLY A 34 -25.12 4.92 -11.30
CA GLY A 34 -24.07 5.41 -10.40
C GLY A 34 -22.75 5.54 -11.11
N SER A 35 -21.68 5.65 -10.33
CA SER A 35 -20.32 5.75 -10.85
C SER A 35 -19.35 4.83 -10.10
N LEU A 36 -18.26 4.45 -10.76
CA LEU A 36 -17.16 3.68 -10.20
C LEU A 36 -15.84 4.41 -10.42
N CYS A 37 -15.00 4.44 -9.39
CA CYS A 37 -13.69 5.03 -9.52
C CYS A 37 -12.76 4.18 -10.41
N PRO A 38 -11.94 4.78 -11.31
CA PRO A 38 -11.02 4.05 -12.18
C PRO A 38 -9.95 3.25 -11.42
N ASP A 39 -9.65 3.65 -10.16
CA ASP A 39 -8.71 2.91 -9.31
C ASP A 39 -9.26 1.57 -8.81
N THR A 40 -10.54 1.32 -9.03
CA THR A 40 -11.12 -0.01 -8.86
C THR A 40 -10.67 -0.83 -10.06
N ASN A 41 -9.88 -1.88 -9.82
CA ASN A 41 -9.54 -2.85 -10.88
C ASN A 41 -10.85 -3.48 -11.38
N VAL A 42 -11.46 -2.86 -12.40
CA VAL A 42 -12.71 -3.34 -12.97
C VAL A 42 -12.40 -4.18 -14.21
N GLU A 43 -12.92 -5.39 -14.23
CA GLU A 43 -12.77 -6.33 -15.35
C GLU A 43 -14.15 -6.82 -15.79
N ILE A 44 -14.28 -7.13 -17.08
CA ILE A 44 -15.50 -7.74 -17.62
C ILE A 44 -15.74 -9.07 -16.91
N GLY A 45 -16.99 -9.28 -16.47
CA GLY A 45 -17.40 -10.45 -15.68
C GLY A 45 -17.34 -10.26 -14.16
N MET A 46 -16.66 -9.22 -13.68
CA MET A 46 -16.69 -8.87 -12.24
C MET A 46 -18.10 -8.45 -11.81
N THR A 47 -18.37 -8.67 -10.52
CA THR A 47 -19.60 -8.24 -9.88
C THR A 47 -19.32 -7.01 -9.03
N VAL A 48 -20.17 -5.99 -9.13
CA VAL A 48 -20.09 -4.76 -8.34
C VAL A 48 -21.39 -4.51 -7.59
N PHE A 49 -21.29 -3.93 -6.40
CA PHE A 49 -22.47 -3.53 -5.62
C PHE A 49 -22.67 -2.02 -5.78
N LEU A 50 -23.76 -1.65 -6.42
CA LEU A 50 -24.08 -0.24 -6.71
C LEU A 50 -25.58 -0.03 -6.60
N ALA A 51 -26.01 1.13 -6.07
CA ALA A 51 -27.43 1.45 -5.84
C ALA A 51 -28.19 0.33 -5.10
N ALA A 52 -27.56 -0.24 -4.06
CA ALA A 52 -28.09 -1.33 -3.22
C ALA A 52 -28.41 -2.63 -3.97
N LYS A 53 -27.79 -2.88 -5.12
CA LYS A 53 -27.93 -4.10 -5.93
C LYS A 53 -26.60 -4.61 -6.43
N MET A 54 -26.58 -5.92 -6.72
CA MET A 54 -25.43 -6.56 -7.35
C MET A 54 -25.56 -6.50 -8.87
N TRP A 55 -24.46 -6.10 -9.51
CA TRP A 55 -24.37 -5.96 -10.95
C TRP A 55 -23.15 -6.69 -11.48
N ARG A 56 -23.24 -7.28 -12.64
CA ARG A 56 -22.11 -7.89 -13.35
C ARG A 56 -21.67 -6.98 -14.48
N ILE A 57 -20.41 -6.67 -14.55
CA ILE A 57 -19.80 -5.88 -15.63
C ILE A 57 -19.81 -6.71 -16.91
N VAL A 58 -20.44 -6.20 -17.95
CA VAL A 58 -20.55 -6.86 -19.27
C VAL A 58 -19.70 -6.18 -20.33
N GLU A 59 -19.48 -4.86 -20.21
CA GLU A 59 -18.69 -4.07 -21.15
C GLU A 59 -18.04 -2.88 -20.45
N ILE A 60 -16.83 -2.51 -20.88
CA ILE A 60 -16.09 -1.32 -20.43
C ILE A 60 -15.70 -0.51 -21.65
N ASP A 61 -16.17 0.74 -21.73
CA ASP A 61 -15.81 1.72 -22.74
C ASP A 61 -14.89 2.78 -22.11
N ASP A 62 -13.59 2.56 -22.22
CA ASP A 62 -12.57 3.44 -21.64
C ASP A 62 -12.52 4.82 -22.32
N GLU A 63 -12.88 4.90 -23.62
CA GLU A 63 -12.86 6.17 -24.34
C GLU A 63 -13.97 7.11 -23.85
N ARG A 64 -15.12 6.55 -23.49
CA ARG A 64 -16.28 7.31 -22.98
C ARG A 64 -16.39 7.28 -21.47
N MET A 65 -15.49 6.57 -20.79
CA MET A 65 -15.54 6.37 -19.34
C MET A 65 -16.89 5.78 -18.90
N ARG A 66 -17.32 4.69 -19.53
CA ARG A 66 -18.60 4.02 -19.27
C ARG A 66 -18.43 2.54 -19.01
N ILE A 67 -19.19 2.05 -18.04
CA ILE A 67 -19.30 0.64 -17.73
C ILE A 67 -20.76 0.23 -17.92
N TYR A 68 -20.98 -0.81 -18.70
CA TYR A 68 -22.28 -1.41 -18.87
C TYR A 68 -22.39 -2.65 -18.02
N VAL A 69 -23.51 -2.77 -17.30
CA VAL A 69 -23.73 -3.88 -16.35
C VAL A 69 -25.06 -4.58 -16.62
N ASP A 70 -25.12 -5.84 -16.18
CA ASP A 70 -26.35 -6.63 -16.12
C ASP A 70 -26.61 -7.05 -14.67
N THR A 71 -27.84 -7.50 -14.40
CA THR A 71 -28.22 -7.96 -13.05
C THR A 71 -27.42 -9.21 -12.67
N ALA A 72 -26.84 -9.22 -11.48
CA ALA A 72 -26.17 -10.39 -10.92
C ALA A 72 -27.05 -11.05 -9.86
N SER A 73 -27.16 -12.38 -9.90
CA SER A 73 -27.69 -13.15 -8.77
C SER A 73 -26.72 -13.11 -7.60
N VAL A 74 -27.23 -13.14 -6.36
CA VAL A 74 -26.44 -13.16 -5.14
C VAL A 74 -25.38 -14.28 -5.23
N GLY A 75 -24.17 -13.87 -5.50
CA GLY A 75 -22.95 -14.68 -5.54
C GLY A 75 -21.85 -13.74 -5.06
N ASP A 76 -20.64 -14.05 -5.02
CA ASP A 76 -19.49 -13.37 -4.45
C ASP A 76 -19.65 -11.85 -4.28
N ALA A 77 -19.74 -11.41 -3.04
CA ALA A 77 -19.75 -9.98 -2.73
C ALA A 77 -18.46 -9.37 -3.30
N PRO A 78 -18.53 -8.28 -4.08
CA PRO A 78 -17.34 -7.65 -4.57
C PRO A 78 -16.53 -7.17 -3.37
N ILE A 79 -15.30 -7.60 -3.31
CA ILE A 79 -14.36 -7.01 -2.38
C ILE A 79 -14.06 -5.61 -2.96
N PHE A 80 -14.74 -4.60 -2.46
CA PHE A 80 -14.29 -3.24 -2.63
C PHE A 80 -12.95 -3.12 -1.91
N LYS A 81 -11.87 -3.34 -2.62
CA LYS A 81 -10.60 -2.77 -2.20
C LYS A 81 -10.82 -1.28 -2.36
N GLY A 82 -11.11 -0.61 -1.24
CA GLY A 82 -11.27 0.83 -1.22
C GLY A 82 -10.09 1.47 -1.94
N MET A 83 -10.32 2.60 -2.57
CA MET A 83 -9.27 3.46 -3.12
C MET A 83 -8.13 3.46 -2.12
N GLY A 84 -6.96 3.05 -2.58
CA GLY A 84 -5.76 2.73 -1.83
C GLY A 84 -5.73 3.38 -0.46
N GLY A 85 -5.68 2.57 0.60
CA GLY A 85 -5.80 3.03 1.97
C GLY A 85 -4.93 4.25 2.20
N TYR A 86 -5.36 5.16 3.04
CA TYR A 86 -4.55 6.30 3.43
C TYR A 86 -3.19 5.81 3.91
N ASP A 87 -2.13 6.52 3.52
CA ASP A 87 -0.81 6.23 4.06
C ASP A 87 -0.88 6.41 5.59
N VAL A 88 -0.55 5.35 6.31
CA VAL A 88 -0.44 5.37 7.77
C VAL A 88 0.98 5.79 8.11
N SER A 89 1.16 6.72 9.06
CA SER A 89 2.48 7.17 9.47
C SER A 89 3.20 6.13 10.33
N TYR A 90 4.53 6.22 10.38
CA TYR A 90 5.36 5.38 11.24
C TYR A 90 4.93 5.47 12.72
N GLU A 91 4.62 6.70 13.20
CA GLU A 91 4.25 6.91 14.60
C GLU A 91 2.97 6.19 14.96
N VAL A 92 1.96 6.19 14.07
CA VAL A 92 0.69 5.49 14.29
C VAL A 92 0.91 3.98 14.33
N GLU A 93 1.67 3.42 13.39
CA GLU A 93 1.91 1.97 13.36
C GLU A 93 2.82 1.50 14.49
N LYS A 94 3.75 2.34 14.93
CA LYS A 94 4.54 2.08 16.12
C LYS A 94 3.66 1.99 17.37
N GLU A 95 2.74 2.94 17.55
CA GLU A 95 1.76 2.90 18.66
C GLU A 95 0.87 1.66 18.59
N MET A 96 0.43 1.27 17.38
CA MET A 96 -0.30 0.02 17.18
C MET A 96 0.53 -1.20 17.62
N SER A 97 1.82 -1.24 17.30
CA SER A 97 2.73 -2.29 17.74
C SER A 97 2.86 -2.32 19.27
N GLU A 98 3.00 -1.16 19.92
CA GLU A 98 3.10 -1.05 21.38
C GLU A 98 1.80 -1.55 22.06
N ILE A 99 0.62 -1.19 21.53
CA ILE A 99 -0.69 -1.69 22.00
C ILE A 99 -0.83 -3.21 21.83
N LEU A 100 -0.30 -3.77 20.75
CA LEU A 100 -0.32 -5.22 20.53
C LEU A 100 0.63 -5.99 21.49
N LEU A 101 1.66 -5.32 21.99
CA LEU A 101 2.64 -5.88 22.90
C LEU A 101 2.25 -5.79 24.38
N ASP A 102 1.36 -4.87 24.74
CA ASP A 102 0.93 -4.69 26.12
C ASP A 102 -0.27 -5.57 26.47
N ASP A 103 -0.56 -5.71 27.76
CA ASP A 103 -1.73 -6.40 28.29
C ASP A 103 -2.76 -5.42 28.86
N GLU A 104 -2.65 -4.12 28.53
CA GLU A 104 -3.49 -3.08 29.10
C GLU A 104 -4.95 -3.21 28.61
N ILE A 105 -5.89 -2.99 29.54
CA ILE A 105 -7.32 -2.97 29.24
C ILE A 105 -7.72 -1.54 28.92
N TYR A 106 -8.16 -1.32 27.70
CA TYR A 106 -8.58 -0.01 27.24
C TYR A 106 -10.07 0.25 27.51
N PRO A 107 -10.42 1.14 28.46
CA PRO A 107 -11.83 1.38 28.86
C PRO A 107 -12.71 1.95 27.74
N ILE A 108 -12.10 2.43 26.66
CA ILE A 108 -12.79 2.95 25.48
C ILE A 108 -13.41 1.83 24.62
N LEU A 109 -12.92 0.60 24.76
CA LEU A 109 -13.42 -0.53 23.99
C LEU A 109 -14.67 -1.12 24.64
N ASP A 110 -15.66 -1.46 23.82
CA ASP A 110 -16.74 -2.33 24.23
C ASP A 110 -16.28 -3.79 24.31
N THR A 111 -17.20 -4.70 24.68
CA THR A 111 -16.88 -6.11 24.82
C THR A 111 -16.34 -6.73 23.53
N GLN A 112 -16.93 -6.37 22.38
CA GLN A 112 -16.51 -6.91 21.07
C GLN A 112 -15.13 -6.38 20.67
N GLY A 113 -14.88 -5.08 20.91
CA GLY A 113 -13.57 -4.46 20.66
C GLY A 113 -12.47 -5.05 21.54
N ALA A 114 -12.77 -5.34 22.81
CA ALA A 114 -11.82 -5.98 23.71
C ALA A 114 -11.51 -7.43 23.31
N GLU A 115 -12.51 -8.20 22.88
CA GLU A 115 -12.32 -9.56 22.34
C GLU A 115 -11.47 -9.52 21.05
N ALA A 116 -11.78 -8.62 20.11
CA ALA A 116 -11.01 -8.47 18.88
C ALA A 116 -9.54 -8.06 19.15
N LEU A 117 -9.29 -7.14 20.10
CA LEU A 117 -7.93 -6.76 20.47
C LEU A 117 -7.18 -7.95 21.07
N LYS A 118 -7.84 -8.77 21.89
CA LYS A 118 -7.23 -9.98 22.44
C LYS A 118 -6.85 -10.98 21.34
N GLU A 119 -7.73 -11.22 20.37
CA GLU A 119 -7.44 -12.09 19.23
C GLU A 119 -6.23 -11.58 18.44
N LEU A 120 -6.16 -10.26 18.18
CA LEU A 120 -5.02 -9.65 17.49
C LEU A 120 -3.72 -9.79 18.27
N ARG A 121 -3.75 -9.64 19.60
CA ARG A 121 -2.57 -9.86 20.47
C ARG A 121 -2.11 -11.31 20.44
N ASP A 122 -3.05 -12.26 20.50
CA ASP A 122 -2.74 -13.70 20.42
C ASP A 122 -2.10 -14.04 19.05
N GLU A 123 -2.60 -13.44 17.97
CA GLU A 123 -2.00 -13.59 16.64
C GLU A 123 -0.61 -12.94 16.55
N TYR A 124 -0.45 -11.72 17.05
CA TYR A 124 0.82 -11.01 17.07
C TYR A 124 1.90 -11.77 17.87
N ASN A 125 1.52 -12.36 18.99
CA ASN A 125 2.42 -13.15 19.83
C ASN A 125 2.98 -14.39 19.11
N ASN A 126 2.29 -14.94 18.11
CA ASN A 126 2.82 -16.04 17.30
C ASN A 126 4.05 -15.63 16.49
N TYR A 127 4.13 -14.37 16.07
CA TYR A 127 5.31 -13.83 15.37
C TYR A 127 6.50 -13.58 16.32
N GLN A 128 6.24 -13.29 17.58
CA GLN A 128 7.30 -12.94 18.55
C GLN A 128 8.12 -14.12 19.05
N GLN A 129 7.76 -15.36 18.79
CA GLN A 129 8.46 -16.56 19.28
C GLN A 129 9.93 -16.63 18.81
N ILE A 130 10.39 -15.74 17.96
CA ILE A 130 11.74 -15.73 17.38
C ILE A 130 12.60 -14.54 17.88
N GLY A 131 12.12 -13.74 18.84
CA GLY A 131 12.92 -12.67 19.44
C GLY A 131 12.13 -11.41 19.78
N HIS A 132 12.70 -10.51 20.58
CA HIS A 132 12.13 -9.22 20.97
C HIS A 132 12.29 -8.16 19.87
N SER A 133 11.98 -8.51 18.63
CA SER A 133 12.11 -7.59 17.50
C SER A 133 10.97 -6.59 17.44
N SER A 134 11.27 -5.34 17.15
CA SER A 134 10.28 -4.32 16.80
C SER A 134 9.48 -4.67 15.52
N ILE A 135 9.99 -5.63 14.73
CA ILE A 135 9.32 -6.18 13.55
C ILE A 135 9.26 -7.69 13.69
N PRO A 136 8.11 -8.20 14.14
CA PRO A 136 7.90 -9.64 14.26
C PRO A 136 8.07 -10.35 12.93
N PHE A 137 8.71 -11.51 12.97
CA PHE A 137 8.89 -12.35 11.79
C PHE A 137 8.81 -13.84 12.11
N LEU A 138 8.48 -14.61 11.08
CA LEU A 138 8.51 -16.08 11.11
C LEU A 138 9.42 -16.58 9.99
N ILE A 139 10.31 -17.49 10.33
CA ILE A 139 11.15 -18.18 9.34
C ILE A 139 10.47 -19.48 8.94
N ASN A 140 10.20 -19.63 7.65
CA ASN A 140 9.74 -20.87 7.04
C ASN A 140 10.87 -21.47 6.19
N ASP A 141 10.69 -22.67 5.67
CA ASP A 141 11.74 -23.39 4.93
C ASP A 141 12.33 -22.59 3.74
N ASP A 142 11.48 -21.85 3.02
CA ASP A 142 11.84 -21.14 1.79
C ASP A 142 11.37 -19.65 1.77
N SER A 143 10.88 -19.16 2.90
CA SER A 143 10.33 -17.82 3.00
C SER A 143 10.43 -17.24 4.40
N ILE A 144 10.30 -15.93 4.48
CA ILE A 144 10.24 -15.18 5.73
C ILE A 144 8.97 -14.37 5.71
N SER A 145 8.09 -14.59 6.68
CA SER A 145 6.91 -13.76 6.91
C SER A 145 7.29 -12.63 7.85
N LEU A 146 7.02 -11.40 7.43
CA LEU A 146 7.30 -10.18 8.19
C LEU A 146 5.98 -9.48 8.51
N LEU A 147 5.78 -9.09 9.75
CA LEU A 147 4.67 -8.20 10.12
C LEU A 147 5.22 -6.78 10.20
N LEU A 148 5.00 -6.00 9.13
CA LEU A 148 5.54 -4.65 9.02
C LEU A 148 4.55 -3.63 9.60
N LEU A 149 4.91 -3.05 10.75
CA LEU A 149 4.21 -1.94 11.40
C LEU A 149 5.17 -0.73 11.46
N CYS A 150 5.57 -0.25 10.29
CA CYS A 150 6.60 0.78 10.16
C CYS A 150 6.20 1.98 9.28
N GLY A 151 4.92 2.11 8.99
CA GLY A 151 4.38 3.16 8.15
C GLY A 151 4.37 2.79 6.66
N THR A 152 3.24 3.07 6.00
CA THR A 152 2.99 2.63 4.61
C THR A 152 4.11 3.03 3.63
N LYS A 153 4.69 4.23 3.77
CA LYS A 153 5.77 4.69 2.88
C LYS A 153 7.08 3.94 3.14
N ALA A 154 7.41 3.68 4.41
CA ALA A 154 8.60 2.92 4.76
C ALA A 154 8.50 1.46 4.32
N GLU A 155 7.32 0.83 4.49
CA GLU A 155 7.03 -0.49 3.95
C GLU A 155 7.25 -0.54 2.43
N LYS A 156 6.60 0.37 1.69
CA LYS A 156 6.79 0.48 0.24
C LYS A 156 8.25 0.63 -0.12
N THR A 157 8.97 1.49 0.59
CA THR A 157 10.40 1.72 0.36
C THR A 157 11.21 0.45 0.55
N LEU A 158 11.00 -0.27 1.64
CA LEU A 158 11.67 -1.54 1.93
C LEU A 158 11.40 -2.57 0.84
N LEU A 159 10.14 -2.75 0.45
CA LEU A 159 9.74 -3.70 -0.60
C LEU A 159 10.36 -3.36 -1.97
N TRP A 160 10.41 -2.07 -2.32
CA TRP A 160 11.05 -1.63 -3.55
C TRP A 160 12.57 -1.85 -3.54
N LEU A 161 13.22 -1.62 -2.41
CA LEU A 161 14.63 -1.93 -2.23
C LEU A 161 14.88 -3.43 -2.36
N LEU A 162 14.14 -4.28 -1.65
CA LEU A 162 14.24 -5.73 -1.75
C LEU A 162 14.07 -6.21 -3.20
N ARG A 163 13.07 -5.69 -3.91
CA ARG A 163 12.86 -5.99 -5.34
C ARG A 163 14.04 -5.56 -6.20
N SER A 164 14.64 -4.41 -5.92
CA SER A 164 15.83 -3.93 -6.64
C SER A 164 17.05 -4.82 -6.42
N TYR A 165 17.08 -5.57 -5.33
CA TYR A 165 18.08 -6.60 -5.01
C TYR A 165 17.62 -8.02 -5.36
N SER A 166 16.63 -8.15 -6.25
CA SER A 166 16.14 -9.42 -6.78
C SER A 166 15.44 -10.33 -5.78
N PHE A 167 14.83 -9.76 -4.75
CA PHE A 167 13.92 -10.50 -3.89
C PHE A 167 12.50 -10.43 -4.42
N MET A 168 11.84 -11.59 -4.48
CA MET A 168 10.41 -11.68 -4.71
C MET A 168 9.67 -11.63 -3.38
N HIS A 169 8.56 -10.95 -3.35
CA HIS A 169 7.68 -10.89 -2.18
C HIS A 169 6.21 -11.00 -2.60
N LYS A 170 5.38 -11.48 -1.69
CA LYS A 170 3.94 -11.44 -1.76
C LYS A 170 3.42 -10.53 -0.64
N GLY A 171 2.37 -9.81 -0.93
CA GLY A 171 1.84 -8.76 -0.07
C GLY A 171 2.12 -7.39 -0.68
N SER A 172 1.48 -6.38 -0.16
CA SER A 172 1.58 -4.99 -0.60
C SER A 172 1.73 -4.07 0.61
N GLY A 173 2.07 -2.80 0.40
CA GLY A 173 2.15 -1.81 1.49
C GLY A 173 0.82 -1.56 2.23
N HIS A 174 -0.24 -2.28 1.92
CA HIS A 174 -1.51 -2.32 2.65
C HIS A 174 -1.72 -3.64 3.40
N ASP A 175 -0.98 -4.69 3.03
CA ASP A 175 -0.98 -5.96 3.74
C ASP A 175 0.10 -5.89 4.81
N LYS A 176 -0.25 -5.98 6.07
CA LYS A 176 0.73 -5.89 7.16
C LYS A 176 1.67 -7.10 7.19
N GLU A 177 1.20 -8.24 6.74
CA GLU A 177 2.03 -9.41 6.53
C GLU A 177 2.64 -9.42 5.13
N ILE A 178 3.96 -9.42 5.08
CA ILE A 178 4.74 -9.51 3.85
C ILE A 178 5.53 -10.83 3.86
N ILE A 179 5.35 -11.63 2.83
CA ILE A 179 6.09 -12.87 2.65
C ILE A 179 7.22 -12.62 1.66
N VAL A 180 8.45 -12.73 2.12
CA VAL A 180 9.67 -12.60 1.31
C VAL A 180 10.18 -14.00 1.00
N TYR A 181 10.26 -14.36 -0.29
CA TYR A 181 10.77 -15.65 -0.74
C TYR A 181 12.27 -15.63 -0.86
N GLY A 182 12.91 -16.65 -0.32
CA GLY A 182 14.35 -16.87 -0.43
C GLY A 182 14.99 -17.32 0.87
N ASP A 183 16.28 -17.60 0.78
CA ASP A 183 17.15 -17.99 1.87
C ASP A 183 17.34 -16.82 2.87
N PHE A 184 17.27 -17.16 4.14
CA PHE A 184 17.41 -16.21 5.25
C PHE A 184 18.79 -15.52 5.28
N ASP A 185 19.87 -16.24 5.02
CA ASP A 185 21.21 -15.66 5.01
C ASP A 185 21.38 -14.65 3.87
N LYS A 186 20.82 -14.95 2.71
CA LYS A 186 20.77 -14.03 1.59
C LYS A 186 19.94 -12.80 1.92
N TYR A 187 18.79 -12.96 2.60
CA TYR A 187 17.97 -11.85 3.04
C TYR A 187 18.72 -10.93 4.01
N ARG A 188 19.32 -11.50 5.06
CA ARG A 188 20.17 -10.79 6.03
C ARG A 188 21.32 -10.03 5.35
N SER A 189 22.06 -10.69 4.47
CA SER A 189 23.17 -10.06 3.74
C SER A 189 22.70 -8.91 2.84
N THR A 190 21.51 -9.02 2.27
CA THR A 190 20.92 -7.95 1.46
C THR A 190 20.50 -6.76 2.30
N LEU A 191 19.86 -6.97 3.47
CA LEU A 191 19.55 -5.89 4.40
C LEU A 191 20.83 -5.18 4.88
N SER A 192 21.89 -5.94 5.20
CA SER A 192 23.18 -5.39 5.55
C SER A 192 23.78 -4.52 4.46
N LYS A 193 23.68 -4.95 3.21
CA LYS A 193 24.11 -4.17 2.05
C LYS A 193 23.29 -2.90 1.85
N ILE A 194 21.97 -2.97 2.02
CA ILE A 194 21.09 -1.78 1.95
C ILE A 194 21.47 -0.78 3.07
N LYS A 195 21.72 -1.27 4.29
CA LYS A 195 22.17 -0.47 5.44
C LYS A 195 23.51 0.23 5.13
N GLU A 196 24.50 -0.49 4.56
CA GLU A 196 25.82 0.04 4.21
C GLU A 196 25.75 1.14 3.14
N ILE A 197 24.97 0.91 2.08
CA ILE A 197 24.76 1.89 1.00
C ILE A 197 24.02 3.14 1.53
N GLY A 198 23.14 2.95 2.53
CA GLY A 198 22.46 4.02 3.24
C GLY A 198 21.62 4.91 2.30
N THR A 199 21.75 6.21 2.46
CA THR A 199 20.96 7.21 1.68
C THR A 199 21.25 7.18 0.17
N GLN A 200 22.35 6.57 -0.29
CA GLN A 200 22.60 6.43 -1.73
C GLN A 200 21.60 5.49 -2.42
N ASN A 201 20.84 4.68 -1.67
CA ASN A 201 19.70 3.91 -2.19
C ASN A 201 18.61 4.79 -2.81
N GLU A 202 18.55 6.09 -2.50
CA GLU A 202 17.67 7.06 -3.15
C GLU A 202 17.76 6.99 -4.67
N LYS A 203 18.95 6.76 -5.22
CA LYS A 203 19.15 6.64 -6.68
C LYS A 203 18.39 5.47 -7.28
N LEU A 204 18.32 4.33 -6.57
CA LEU A 204 17.56 3.15 -7.01
C LEU A 204 16.06 3.44 -6.98
N LEU A 205 15.58 4.12 -5.95
CA LEU A 205 14.18 4.51 -5.81
C LEU A 205 13.78 5.50 -6.90
N ILE A 206 14.60 6.52 -7.19
CA ILE A 206 14.38 7.48 -8.27
C ILE A 206 14.31 6.79 -9.64
N GLN A 207 15.19 5.84 -9.92
CA GLN A 207 15.16 5.06 -11.17
C GLN A 207 13.87 4.24 -11.30
N SER A 208 13.34 3.79 -10.19
CA SER A 208 12.07 3.06 -10.15
C SER A 208 10.87 3.96 -10.46
N ILE A 209 10.89 5.20 -9.97
CA ILE A 209 9.84 6.20 -10.21
C ILE A 209 9.70 6.51 -11.72
N GLU A 210 10.76 6.48 -12.49
CA GLU A 210 10.72 6.77 -13.92
C GLU A 210 9.81 5.82 -14.72
N LYS A 211 9.45 4.68 -14.14
CA LYS A 211 8.58 3.66 -14.73
C LYS A 211 7.11 3.79 -14.32
N ILE A 212 6.78 4.73 -13.44
CA ILE A 212 5.42 4.93 -12.91
C ILE A 212 4.66 5.93 -13.79
N SER A 213 3.34 5.72 -13.92
CA SER A 213 2.48 6.73 -14.51
C SER A 213 2.37 7.95 -13.60
N TRP A 214 2.70 9.13 -14.11
CA TRP A 214 2.70 10.38 -13.36
C TRP A 214 1.32 10.81 -12.90
N ASP A 215 0.30 10.39 -13.62
CA ASP A 215 -1.10 10.71 -13.35
C ASP A 215 -1.57 10.12 -12.01
N SER A 216 -0.94 9.01 -11.58
CA SER A 216 -1.26 8.36 -10.31
C SER A 216 -0.62 9.03 -9.08
N VAL A 217 0.31 9.96 -9.26
CA VAL A 217 1.05 10.58 -8.15
C VAL A 217 0.29 11.75 -7.54
N ALA A 218 -0.19 12.67 -8.38
CA ALA A 218 -1.01 13.81 -7.96
C ALA A 218 -1.70 14.47 -9.16
N LYS A 219 -2.90 15.01 -8.95
CA LYS A 219 -3.73 15.66 -9.99
C LYS A 219 -2.96 16.61 -10.89
N PHE A 220 -2.04 17.39 -10.34
CA PHE A 220 -1.28 18.39 -11.09
C PHE A 220 0.16 17.99 -11.40
N SER A 221 0.54 16.74 -11.16
CA SER A 221 1.90 16.30 -11.44
C SER A 221 2.27 16.45 -12.91
N ILE A 222 1.32 16.23 -13.81
CA ILE A 222 1.52 16.30 -15.26
C ILE A 222 1.90 17.71 -15.77
N ILE A 223 1.54 18.78 -15.04
CA ILE A 223 1.90 20.15 -15.42
C ILE A 223 3.29 20.59 -14.91
N LEU A 224 3.88 19.81 -13.99
CA LEU A 224 5.18 20.09 -13.43
C LEU A 224 6.31 19.74 -14.41
N PRO A 225 7.45 20.45 -14.37
CA PRO A 225 8.67 20.00 -15.02
C PRO A 225 9.09 18.62 -14.54
N LYS A 226 9.64 17.77 -15.42
CA LYS A 226 9.98 16.37 -15.12
C LYS A 226 10.78 16.22 -13.81
N LYS A 227 11.73 17.10 -13.56
CA LYS A 227 12.54 17.10 -12.33
C LYS A 227 11.67 17.25 -11.07
N LEU A 228 10.69 18.13 -11.09
CA LEU A 228 9.77 18.34 -9.96
C LEU A 228 8.75 17.20 -9.83
N GLN A 229 8.34 16.59 -10.94
CA GLN A 229 7.53 15.38 -10.92
C GLN A 229 8.23 14.25 -10.16
N VAL A 230 9.52 14.03 -10.45
CA VAL A 230 10.34 13.01 -9.78
C VAL A 230 10.42 13.26 -8.28
N HIS A 231 10.73 14.49 -7.87
CA HIS A 231 10.78 14.83 -6.43
C HIS A 231 9.43 14.65 -5.75
N LEU A 232 8.35 15.13 -6.37
CA LEU A 232 7.00 14.96 -5.82
C LEU A 232 6.63 13.48 -5.65
N ALA A 233 6.96 12.65 -6.64
CA ALA A 233 6.70 11.22 -6.57
C ALA A 233 7.54 10.55 -5.47
N TYR A 234 8.81 10.91 -5.36
CA TYR A 234 9.68 10.41 -4.31
C TYR A 234 9.11 10.71 -2.91
N ASP A 235 8.79 11.99 -2.66
CA ASP A 235 8.26 12.44 -1.37
C ASP A 235 6.91 11.80 -1.01
N ARG A 236 6.10 11.47 -2.03
CA ARG A 236 4.80 10.86 -1.81
C ARG A 236 4.84 9.34 -1.63
N LEU A 237 5.76 8.67 -2.30
CA LEU A 237 5.78 7.21 -2.36
C LEU A 237 6.73 6.59 -1.35
N PHE A 238 7.81 7.28 -0.99
CA PHE A 238 8.90 6.70 -0.23
C PHE A 238 9.24 7.47 1.04
N ASP A 239 9.75 6.71 2.02
CA ASP A 239 10.37 7.20 3.24
C ASP A 239 11.63 6.35 3.49
N LEU A 240 12.75 6.80 2.90
CA LEU A 240 14.02 6.09 2.97
C LEU A 240 14.62 6.13 4.37
N ASP A 241 14.46 7.23 5.09
CA ASP A 241 15.06 7.40 6.42
C ASP A 241 14.42 6.44 7.42
N THR A 242 13.08 6.35 7.43
CA THR A 242 12.37 5.39 8.28
C THR A 242 12.66 3.95 7.85
N ALA A 243 12.69 3.65 6.54
CA ALA A 243 13.03 2.31 6.07
C ALA A 243 14.44 1.88 6.49
N LEU A 244 15.43 2.77 6.42
CA LEU A 244 16.79 2.49 6.88
C LEU A 244 16.87 2.33 8.41
N LYS A 245 16.05 3.06 9.17
CA LYS A 245 15.93 2.87 10.63
C LYS A 245 15.41 1.47 10.94
N VAL A 246 14.32 1.08 10.31
CA VAL A 246 13.69 -0.24 10.45
C VAL A 246 14.68 -1.37 10.08
N ILE A 247 15.42 -1.22 8.97
CA ILE A 247 16.44 -2.20 8.58
C ILE A 247 17.54 -2.33 9.64
N ARG A 248 17.95 -1.24 10.29
CA ARG A 248 18.92 -1.30 11.39
C ARG A 248 18.36 -2.07 12.58
N GLU A 249 17.13 -1.75 13.00
CA GLU A 249 16.45 -2.46 14.09
C GLU A 249 16.33 -3.95 13.79
N MET A 250 15.93 -4.34 12.58
CA MET A 250 15.86 -5.73 12.14
C MET A 250 17.22 -6.44 12.24
N LEU A 251 18.31 -5.79 11.83
CA LEU A 251 19.64 -6.39 11.83
C LEU A 251 20.22 -6.48 13.24
N ASP A 252 20.01 -5.47 14.06
CA ASP A 252 20.62 -5.38 15.40
C ASP A 252 19.86 -6.25 16.42
N GLU A 253 18.53 -6.37 16.32
CA GLU A 253 17.71 -7.09 17.29
C GLU A 253 17.34 -8.51 16.87
N CYS A 254 17.01 -8.71 15.58
CA CYS A 254 16.49 -10.00 15.13
C CYS A 254 17.56 -11.03 14.78
N PHE A 255 18.71 -10.57 14.31
CA PHE A 255 19.68 -11.47 13.72
C PHE A 255 20.85 -11.84 14.64
N ASP A 256 21.14 -11.04 15.66
CA ASP A 256 22.18 -11.36 16.63
C ASP A 256 21.69 -12.27 17.77
N GLY A 257 20.35 -12.33 17.98
CA GLY A 257 19.73 -13.20 18.99
C GLY A 257 19.45 -14.64 18.53
N CYS A 258 19.44 -14.93 17.23
CA CYS A 258 19.10 -16.26 16.69
C CYS A 258 20.30 -17.19 16.44
N ILE A 259 21.52 -16.78 16.80
CA ILE A 259 22.75 -17.57 16.54
C ILE A 259 23.36 -18.14 17.85
N ASN A 260 22.57 -18.36 18.90
CA ASN A 260 23.04 -19.08 20.09
C ASN A 260 22.21 -20.34 20.33
#